data_74e16f69002b63207ef398a96818e9b4
#
_entry.id   74e16f69002b63207ef398a96818e9b4
#
_cell.length_a   1.000
_cell.length_b   1.000
_cell.length_c   1.000
_cell.angle_alpha   90.00
_cell.angle_beta   90.00
_cell.angle_gamma   90.00
#
_symmetry.space_group_name_H-M   'P 1'
#
loop_
_entity.id
_entity.type
_entity.pdbx_description
1 polymer ?
#
loop_
_entity_poly.entity_id
_entity_poly.type
_entity_poly.pdbx_seq_one_letter_code
_entity_poly.pdbx_strand_id
1 'polypeptide(L)'
;MVIKSAEFVISNSRVEKCPTTGLPEYAFIGRSNVGKSSLINMLTARKGLAMTSQKPGKTQLINHFIINDAWYLVDLPGYGYARLGKDSRDSLRRMIEDYVLERKELVLLFVLLDCRHDPQKIDLEFIQWLGEEGVPFALVFTKADKLSKGRLAANVEAYKAKLHEEWEELPPIFVTSSEERMGRDELLGYIEEINTTL
;
A
#
# COMPACT_ATOMS: atom_id res chain seq x y z
N MET A 1 -3.33 17.98 3.08
CA MET A 1 -3.97 17.92 1.74
C MET A 1 -5.47 17.76 1.89
N VAL A 2 -6.24 18.59 1.19
CA VAL A 2 -7.69 18.44 1.10
C VAL A 2 -8.01 17.61 -0.14
N ILE A 3 -8.83 16.56 0.03
CA ILE A 3 -9.29 15.74 -1.08
C ILE A 3 -10.58 16.33 -1.65
N LYS A 4 -10.47 17.02 -2.78
CA LYS A 4 -11.60 17.65 -3.47
C LYS A 4 -12.30 16.66 -4.40
N SER A 5 -11.55 15.78 -5.04
CA SER A 5 -12.07 14.74 -5.93
C SER A 5 -11.25 13.45 -5.81
N ALA A 6 -11.92 12.34 -5.99
CA ALA A 6 -11.30 11.02 -6.04
C ALA A 6 -12.19 10.14 -6.92
N GLU A 7 -11.67 9.70 -8.08
CA GLU A 7 -12.43 8.98 -9.08
C GLU A 7 -11.65 7.80 -9.63
N PHE A 8 -12.34 6.67 -9.82
CA PHE A 8 -11.79 5.51 -10.52
C PHE A 8 -11.54 5.86 -12.00
N VAL A 9 -10.36 5.48 -12.49
CA VAL A 9 -9.97 5.75 -13.87
C VAL A 9 -9.91 4.47 -14.69
N ILE A 10 -9.10 3.49 -14.27
CA ILE A 10 -8.90 2.26 -15.03
C ILE A 10 -8.45 1.11 -14.14
N SER A 11 -8.79 -0.08 -14.56
CA SER A 11 -8.36 -1.35 -13.97
C SER A 11 -7.72 -2.19 -15.06
N ASN A 12 -6.51 -2.68 -14.84
CA ASN A 12 -5.83 -3.50 -15.85
C ASN A 12 -4.76 -4.42 -15.22
N SER A 13 -4.23 -5.34 -16.03
CA SER A 13 -3.22 -6.31 -15.61
C SER A 13 -1.83 -6.05 -16.16
N ARG A 14 -1.64 -4.96 -16.91
CA ARG A 14 -0.39 -4.68 -17.61
C ARG A 14 0.08 -3.24 -17.38
N VAL A 15 1.37 -3.09 -17.13
CA VAL A 15 2.00 -1.78 -16.91
C VAL A 15 1.82 -0.85 -18.10
N GLU A 16 1.97 -1.36 -19.32
CA GLU A 16 1.83 -0.58 -20.55
C GLU A 16 0.42 -0.04 -20.78
N LYS A 17 -0.58 -0.55 -20.05
CA LYS A 17 -1.97 -0.07 -20.12
C LYS A 17 -2.33 0.89 -18.99
N CYS A 18 -1.39 1.22 -18.14
CA CYS A 18 -1.57 2.24 -17.10
C CYS A 18 -1.72 3.63 -17.73
N PRO A 19 -2.31 4.60 -17.01
CA PRO A 19 -2.51 5.94 -17.54
C PRO A 19 -1.24 6.59 -18.10
N THR A 20 -1.38 7.37 -19.16
CA THR A 20 -0.27 8.02 -19.87
C THR A 20 -0.17 9.52 -19.60
N THR A 21 -0.80 10.00 -18.53
CA THR A 21 -0.85 11.43 -18.18
C THR A 21 0.47 11.97 -17.62
N GLY A 22 1.38 11.08 -17.16
CA GLY A 22 2.63 11.48 -16.51
C GLY A 22 2.47 11.97 -15.06
N LEU A 23 1.26 11.93 -14.51
CA LEU A 23 1.04 12.33 -13.12
C LEU A 23 1.70 11.35 -12.13
N PRO A 24 2.16 11.84 -10.95
CA PRO A 24 2.80 10.97 -9.97
C PRO A 24 1.82 9.93 -9.40
N GLU A 25 2.34 8.75 -9.13
CA GLU A 25 1.59 7.62 -8.60
C GLU A 25 2.12 7.22 -7.22
N TYR A 26 1.18 7.01 -6.30
CA TYR A 26 1.43 6.47 -4.98
C TYR A 26 0.67 5.17 -4.86
N ALA A 27 1.38 4.06 -4.76
CA ALA A 27 0.77 2.73 -4.79
C ALA A 27 0.65 2.15 -3.39
N PHE A 28 -0.38 1.35 -3.19
CA PHE A 28 -0.69 0.69 -1.92
C PHE A 28 -0.74 -0.81 -2.14
N ILE A 29 -0.02 -1.55 -1.32
CA ILE A 29 0.07 -3.00 -1.39
C ILE A 29 0.07 -3.60 0.02
N GLY A 30 -0.34 -4.84 0.13
CA GLY A 30 -0.31 -5.58 1.37
C GLY A 30 -0.88 -6.98 1.16
N ARG A 31 -0.90 -7.79 2.22
CA ARG A 31 -1.53 -9.11 2.14
C ARG A 31 -3.04 -9.01 2.11
N SER A 32 -3.70 -10.09 1.70
CA SER A 32 -5.16 -10.20 1.76
C SER A 32 -5.67 -9.86 3.17
N ASN A 33 -6.76 -9.10 3.24
CA ASN A 33 -7.42 -8.69 4.50
C ASN A 33 -6.58 -7.78 5.42
N VAL A 34 -5.53 -7.15 4.92
CA VAL A 34 -4.73 -6.19 5.69
C VAL A 34 -5.49 -4.89 6.00
N GLY A 35 -6.56 -4.60 5.26
CA GLY A 35 -7.33 -3.37 5.40
C GLY A 35 -7.02 -2.32 4.32
N LYS A 36 -6.50 -2.73 3.17
CA LYS A 36 -6.09 -1.83 2.08
C LYS A 36 -7.26 -1.03 1.52
N SER A 37 -8.36 -1.67 1.15
CA SER A 37 -9.54 -0.98 0.62
C SER A 37 -10.15 0.00 1.62
N SER A 38 -10.22 -0.39 2.89
CA SER A 38 -10.70 0.48 3.97
C SER A 38 -9.81 1.70 4.16
N LEU A 39 -8.49 1.52 4.07
CA LEU A 39 -7.53 2.62 4.14
C LEU A 39 -7.71 3.59 2.96
N ILE A 40 -7.81 3.08 1.74
CA ILE A 40 -8.02 3.91 0.55
C ILE A 40 -9.29 4.72 0.67
N ASN A 41 -10.39 4.11 1.09
CA ASN A 41 -11.66 4.79 1.28
C ASN A 41 -11.57 5.86 2.38
N MET A 42 -10.87 5.58 3.45
CA MET A 42 -10.64 6.54 4.54
C MET A 42 -9.78 7.72 4.07
N LEU A 43 -8.67 7.47 3.38
CA LEU A 43 -7.79 8.52 2.86
C LEU A 43 -8.53 9.46 1.90
N THR A 44 -9.34 8.91 1.02
CA THR A 44 -10.06 9.69 0.01
C THR A 44 -11.37 10.29 0.54
N ALA A 45 -11.80 9.90 1.74
CA ALA A 45 -13.10 10.24 2.32
C ALA A 45 -14.26 9.86 1.38
N ARG A 46 -14.13 8.74 0.67
CA ARG A 46 -15.14 8.20 -0.25
C ARG A 46 -15.50 6.78 0.14
N LYS A 47 -16.77 6.57 0.51
CA LYS A 47 -17.28 5.23 0.78
C LYS A 47 -17.35 4.44 -0.53
N GLY A 48 -16.81 3.22 -0.52
CA GLY A 48 -16.92 2.31 -1.65
C GLY A 48 -16.11 2.69 -2.90
N LEU A 49 -15.18 3.63 -2.82
CA LEU A 49 -14.28 3.93 -3.93
C LEU A 49 -13.43 2.70 -4.27
N ALA A 50 -12.78 2.12 -3.26
CA ALA A 50 -12.15 0.81 -3.37
C ALA A 50 -13.10 -0.24 -2.78
N MET A 51 -13.19 -1.40 -3.42
CA MET A 51 -14.09 -2.48 -2.99
C MET A 51 -13.53 -3.21 -1.78
N THR A 52 -14.28 -3.20 -0.66
CA THR A 52 -13.84 -3.78 0.62
C THR A 52 -14.05 -5.29 0.74
N SER A 53 -14.93 -5.88 -0.08
CA SER A 53 -15.18 -7.32 -0.06
C SER A 53 -14.64 -7.99 -1.31
N GLN A 54 -13.47 -8.57 -1.19
CA GLN A 54 -12.94 -9.41 -2.26
C GLN A 54 -13.13 -10.88 -1.88
N LYS A 55 -13.92 -11.59 -2.67
CA LYS A 55 -13.98 -13.05 -2.54
C LYS A 55 -12.63 -13.62 -2.92
N PRO A 56 -12.07 -14.57 -2.15
CA PRO A 56 -10.87 -15.30 -2.56
C PRO A 56 -11.05 -15.89 -3.97
N GLY A 57 -10.06 -15.69 -4.85
CA GLY A 57 -10.07 -16.25 -6.20
C GLY A 57 -10.57 -15.31 -7.30
N LYS A 58 -11.00 -14.09 -7.00
CA LYS A 58 -11.26 -13.09 -8.06
C LYS A 58 -9.93 -12.59 -8.64
N THR A 59 -9.90 -12.40 -9.96
CA THR A 59 -8.77 -11.79 -10.66
C THR A 59 -8.48 -10.43 -10.05
N GLN A 60 -7.28 -10.25 -9.53
CA GLN A 60 -6.85 -8.99 -8.97
C GLN A 60 -6.15 -8.16 -10.04
N LEU A 61 -6.42 -6.87 -10.04
CA LEU A 61 -5.94 -5.95 -11.05
C LEU A 61 -5.27 -4.74 -10.40
N ILE A 62 -4.53 -4.00 -11.20
CA ILE A 62 -3.98 -2.69 -10.84
C ILE A 62 -5.09 -1.68 -11.05
N ASN A 63 -5.50 -0.98 -10.01
CA ASN A 63 -6.57 0.02 -10.06
C ASN A 63 -6.01 1.42 -9.85
N HIS A 64 -6.27 2.31 -10.79
CA HIS A 64 -5.88 3.72 -10.71
C HIS A 64 -7.08 4.59 -10.33
N PHE A 65 -6.89 5.41 -9.30
CA PHE A 65 -7.84 6.44 -8.87
C PHE A 65 -7.16 7.80 -9.01
N ILE A 66 -7.78 8.72 -9.73
CA ILE A 66 -7.24 10.08 -9.83
C ILE A 66 -7.71 10.93 -8.64
N ILE A 67 -6.77 11.61 -8.01
CA ILE A 67 -7.01 12.42 -6.81
C ILE A 67 -6.74 13.89 -7.14
N ASN A 68 -7.75 14.73 -6.92
CA ASN A 68 -7.64 16.18 -7.15
C ASN A 68 -7.13 16.54 -8.57
N ASP A 69 -7.35 15.69 -9.56
CA ASP A 69 -6.81 15.84 -10.91
C ASP A 69 -5.28 16.05 -10.95
N ALA A 70 -4.57 15.68 -9.89
CA ALA A 70 -3.16 16.00 -9.68
C ALA A 70 -2.25 14.79 -9.52
N TRP A 71 -2.75 13.68 -9.00
CA TRP A 71 -1.95 12.47 -8.76
C TRP A 71 -2.84 11.23 -8.73
N TYR A 72 -2.21 10.07 -8.85
CA TYR A 72 -2.93 8.78 -8.76
C TYR A 72 -2.66 8.08 -7.46
N LEU A 73 -3.71 7.60 -6.84
CA LEU A 73 -3.64 6.55 -5.84
C LEU A 73 -3.81 5.23 -6.60
N VAL A 74 -2.87 4.30 -6.42
CA VAL A 74 -2.87 3.03 -7.15
C VAL A 74 -3.06 1.89 -6.17
N ASP A 75 -4.09 1.10 -6.37
CA ASP A 75 -4.39 -0.09 -5.59
C ASP A 75 -3.81 -1.31 -6.31
N LEU A 76 -2.76 -1.90 -5.73
CA LEU A 76 -2.11 -3.07 -6.29
C LEU A 76 -2.71 -4.36 -5.73
N PRO A 77 -2.68 -5.46 -6.50
CA PRO A 77 -3.01 -6.78 -5.96
C PRO A 77 -2.15 -7.10 -4.74
N GLY A 78 -2.73 -7.77 -3.76
CA GLY A 78 -1.98 -8.23 -2.60
C GLY A 78 -0.99 -9.35 -2.94
N TYR A 79 0.01 -9.52 -2.11
CA TYR A 79 0.94 -10.65 -2.19
C TYR A 79 0.56 -11.72 -1.16
N GLY A 80 1.12 -12.93 -1.29
CA GLY A 80 0.97 -13.99 -0.28
C GLY A 80 -0.35 -14.76 -0.35
N TYR A 81 -0.91 -14.96 -1.53
CA TYR A 81 -2.12 -15.78 -1.71
C TYR A 81 -1.79 -17.28 -1.72
N ALA A 82 -1.67 -17.88 -0.53
CA ALA A 82 -1.40 -19.32 -0.40
C ALA A 82 -2.51 -20.21 -0.97
N ARG A 83 -3.74 -19.68 -1.07
CA ARG A 83 -4.92 -20.41 -1.56
C ARG A 83 -5.07 -20.45 -3.08
N LEU A 84 -4.30 -19.62 -3.80
CA LEU A 84 -4.32 -19.61 -5.25
C LEU A 84 -3.46 -20.74 -5.81
N GLY A 85 -3.82 -21.25 -6.99
CA GLY A 85 -2.96 -22.15 -7.74
C GLY A 85 -1.63 -21.48 -8.11
N LYS A 86 -0.62 -22.31 -8.40
CA LYS A 86 0.73 -21.84 -8.72
C LYS A 86 0.75 -20.80 -9.85
N ASP A 87 0.05 -21.09 -10.95
CA ASP A 87 0.04 -20.19 -12.12
C ASP A 87 -0.59 -18.84 -11.79
N SER A 88 -1.65 -18.81 -10.99
CA SER A 88 -2.31 -17.57 -10.56
C SER A 88 -1.41 -16.75 -9.65
N ARG A 89 -0.67 -17.41 -8.74
CA ARG A 89 0.30 -16.72 -7.87
C ARG A 89 1.45 -16.13 -8.68
N ASP A 90 1.97 -16.87 -9.64
CA ASP A 90 3.05 -16.42 -10.51
C ASP A 90 2.61 -15.23 -11.38
N SER A 91 1.37 -15.26 -11.88
CA SER A 91 0.80 -14.15 -12.65
C SER A 91 0.65 -12.87 -11.81
N LEU A 92 0.14 -12.99 -10.58
CA LEU A 92 0.03 -11.86 -9.65
C LEU A 92 1.39 -11.30 -9.28
N ARG A 93 2.34 -12.18 -8.99
CA ARG A 93 3.70 -11.79 -8.65
C ARG A 93 4.34 -11.00 -9.79
N ARG A 94 4.24 -11.48 -11.04
CA ARG A 94 4.76 -10.76 -12.21
C ARG A 94 4.11 -9.41 -12.39
N MET A 95 2.79 -9.33 -12.22
CA MET A 95 2.06 -8.06 -12.31
C MET A 95 2.59 -7.03 -11.32
N ILE A 96 2.81 -7.44 -10.06
CA ILE A 96 3.36 -6.60 -9.01
C ILE A 96 4.80 -6.19 -9.34
N GLU A 97 5.65 -7.15 -9.70
CA GLU A 97 7.05 -6.90 -10.02
C GLU A 97 7.19 -5.96 -11.21
N ASP A 98 6.45 -6.20 -12.29
CA ASP A 98 6.48 -5.37 -13.48
C ASP A 98 6.06 -3.93 -13.18
N TYR A 99 4.97 -3.74 -12.42
CA TYR A 99 4.54 -2.41 -12.02
C TYR A 99 5.60 -1.70 -11.17
N VAL A 100 6.06 -2.36 -10.13
CA VAL A 100 6.98 -1.77 -9.14
C VAL A 100 8.35 -1.44 -9.77
N LEU A 101 8.84 -2.30 -10.66
CA LEU A 101 10.16 -2.12 -11.27
C LEU A 101 10.14 -1.26 -12.53
N GLU A 102 9.06 -1.29 -13.31
CA GLU A 102 9.01 -0.65 -14.63
C GLU A 102 8.21 0.65 -14.67
N ARG A 103 7.31 0.87 -13.71
CA ARG A 103 6.45 2.06 -13.73
C ARG A 103 7.20 3.32 -13.33
N LYS A 104 7.51 4.17 -14.32
CA LYS A 104 8.29 5.40 -14.13
C LYS A 104 7.58 6.44 -13.26
N GLU A 105 6.25 6.50 -13.33
CA GLU A 105 5.42 7.43 -12.58
C GLU A 105 5.27 7.06 -11.11
N LEU A 106 5.67 5.84 -10.71
CA LEU A 106 5.62 5.42 -9.31
C LEU A 106 6.63 6.21 -8.49
N VAL A 107 6.13 7.01 -7.56
CA VAL A 107 6.93 7.84 -6.66
C VAL A 107 7.25 7.11 -5.36
N LEU A 108 6.25 6.45 -4.78
CA LEU A 108 6.39 5.76 -3.50
C LEU A 108 5.41 4.62 -3.40
N LEU A 109 5.88 3.49 -2.86
CA LEU A 109 5.05 2.33 -2.55
C LEU A 109 4.78 2.28 -1.04
N PHE A 110 3.50 2.28 -0.66
CA PHE A 110 3.09 2.08 0.72
C PHE A 110 2.80 0.60 0.96
N VAL A 111 3.54 -0.01 1.86
CA VAL A 111 3.38 -1.42 2.25
C VAL A 111 2.57 -1.49 3.53
N LEU A 112 1.38 -2.09 3.45
CA LEU A 112 0.45 -2.19 4.58
C LEU A 112 0.72 -3.44 5.41
N LEU A 113 0.73 -3.25 6.72
CA LEU A 113 0.99 -4.30 7.71
C LEU A 113 -0.09 -4.24 8.80
N ASP A 114 -0.71 -5.37 9.10
CA ASP A 114 -1.67 -5.45 10.21
C ASP A 114 -0.91 -5.39 11.54
N CYS A 115 -1.15 -4.35 12.33
CA CYS A 115 -0.40 -4.10 13.57
C CYS A 115 -0.62 -5.16 14.66
N ARG A 116 -1.64 -6.01 14.52
CA ARG A 116 -1.94 -7.06 15.50
C ARG A 116 -0.99 -8.25 15.42
N HIS A 117 -0.31 -8.43 14.31
CA HIS A 117 0.54 -9.59 14.05
C HIS A 117 2.01 -9.29 14.28
N ASP A 118 2.76 -10.30 14.73
CA ASP A 118 4.20 -10.26 14.73
C ASP A 118 4.74 -10.14 13.30
N PRO A 119 5.99 -9.68 13.12
CA PRO A 119 6.59 -9.64 11.78
C PRO A 119 6.53 -11.01 11.10
N GLN A 120 5.80 -11.08 9.98
CA GLN A 120 5.63 -12.31 9.22
C GLN A 120 6.74 -12.43 8.18
N LYS A 121 7.23 -13.66 7.98
CA LYS A 121 8.31 -13.93 7.03
C LYS A 121 8.01 -13.39 5.63
N ILE A 122 6.79 -13.58 5.15
CA ILE A 122 6.39 -13.14 3.81
C ILE A 122 6.46 -11.61 3.65
N ASP A 123 6.08 -10.86 4.68
CA ASP A 123 6.17 -9.39 4.66
C ASP A 123 7.62 -8.93 4.70
N LEU A 124 8.44 -9.56 5.53
CA LEU A 124 9.86 -9.25 5.65
C LEU A 124 10.62 -9.56 4.34
N GLU A 125 10.29 -10.66 3.68
CA GLU A 125 10.87 -11.02 2.38
C GLU A 125 10.50 -9.99 1.31
N PHE A 126 9.25 -9.54 1.29
CA PHE A 126 8.80 -8.51 0.35
C PHE A 126 9.51 -7.18 0.58
N ILE A 127 9.62 -6.74 1.83
CA ILE A 127 10.33 -5.52 2.22
C ILE A 127 11.81 -5.63 1.83
N GLN A 128 12.44 -6.76 2.08
CA GLN A 128 13.83 -7.01 1.71
C GLN A 128 14.02 -6.90 0.20
N TRP A 129 13.13 -7.51 -0.58
CA TRP A 129 13.16 -7.43 -2.03
C TRP A 129 13.05 -5.98 -2.53
N LEU A 130 12.15 -5.17 -1.95
CA LEU A 130 12.03 -3.75 -2.30
C LEU A 130 13.34 -3.00 -2.07
N GLY A 131 14.02 -3.28 -0.97
CA GLY A 131 15.32 -2.68 -0.67
C GLY A 131 16.40 -3.10 -1.65
N GLU A 132 16.48 -4.37 -1.99
CA GLU A 132 17.44 -4.91 -2.96
C GLU A 132 17.25 -4.30 -4.34
N GLU A 133 16.01 -4.06 -4.75
CA GLU A 133 15.67 -3.46 -6.05
C GLU A 133 15.72 -1.92 -6.03
N GLY A 134 15.99 -1.32 -4.89
CA GLY A 134 16.07 0.14 -4.76
C GLY A 134 14.74 0.86 -4.94
N VAL A 135 13.62 0.21 -4.63
CA VAL A 135 12.28 0.79 -4.74
C VAL A 135 12.00 1.67 -3.53
N PRO A 136 11.64 2.96 -3.71
CA PRO A 136 11.21 3.79 -2.59
C PRO A 136 9.91 3.27 -1.98
N PHE A 137 9.90 3.06 -0.67
CA PHE A 137 8.71 2.57 0.03
C PHE A 137 8.60 3.15 1.45
N ALA A 138 7.39 3.08 1.98
CA ALA A 138 7.07 3.40 3.37
C ALA A 138 6.19 2.30 3.94
N LEU A 139 6.17 2.15 5.26
CA LEU A 139 5.36 1.16 5.95
C LEU A 139 4.14 1.82 6.55
N VAL A 140 2.98 1.18 6.43
CA VAL A 140 1.72 1.65 7.00
C VAL A 140 1.13 0.55 7.85
N PHE A 141 1.15 0.72 9.16
CA PHE A 141 0.45 -0.19 10.08
C PHE A 141 -1.05 0.14 10.06
N THR A 142 -1.87 -0.89 9.88
CA THR A 142 -3.32 -0.78 9.83
C THR A 142 -3.96 -1.36 11.09
N LYS A 143 -5.23 -1.04 11.32
CA LYS A 143 -6.05 -1.60 12.39
C LYS A 143 -5.58 -1.26 13.81
N ALA A 144 -5.01 -0.06 13.97
CA ALA A 144 -4.51 0.41 15.27
C ALA A 144 -5.60 0.44 16.36
N ASP A 145 -6.87 0.63 15.97
CA ASP A 145 -8.02 0.61 16.87
C ASP A 145 -8.26 -0.74 17.54
N LYS A 146 -7.72 -1.83 16.99
CA LYS A 146 -7.88 -3.19 17.53
C LYS A 146 -6.96 -3.49 18.71
N LEU A 147 -6.03 -2.60 19.04
CA LEU A 147 -5.07 -2.77 20.12
C LEU A 147 -5.14 -1.63 21.12
N SER A 148 -4.78 -1.91 22.37
CA SER A 148 -4.50 -0.85 23.34
C SER A 148 -3.30 -0.01 22.89
N LYS A 149 -3.18 1.22 23.38
CA LYS A 149 -2.04 2.09 23.04
C LYS A 149 -0.69 1.43 23.41
N GLY A 150 -0.61 0.77 24.56
CA GLY A 150 0.59 0.09 24.99
C GLY A 150 0.95 -1.10 24.11
N ARG A 151 -0.04 -1.91 23.72
CA ARG A 151 0.18 -3.06 22.85
C ARG A 151 0.59 -2.61 21.43
N LEU A 152 -0.06 -1.59 20.92
CA LEU A 152 0.27 -0.99 19.62
C LEU A 152 1.73 -0.51 19.61
N ALA A 153 2.13 0.27 20.61
CA ALA A 153 3.50 0.77 20.73
C ALA A 153 4.50 -0.38 20.80
N ALA A 154 4.21 -1.41 21.60
CA ALA A 154 5.08 -2.58 21.74
C ALA A 154 5.23 -3.34 20.41
N ASN A 155 4.13 -3.55 19.68
CA ASN A 155 4.16 -4.26 18.41
C ASN A 155 4.94 -3.49 17.35
N VAL A 156 4.75 -2.17 17.25
CA VAL A 156 5.49 -1.31 16.30
C VAL A 156 6.99 -1.33 16.62
N GLU A 157 7.36 -1.19 17.89
CA GLU A 157 8.78 -1.24 18.31
C GLU A 157 9.41 -2.62 18.04
N ALA A 158 8.67 -3.71 18.28
CA ALA A 158 9.14 -5.05 17.95
C ALA A 158 9.38 -5.21 16.43
N TYR A 159 8.50 -4.64 15.62
CA TYR A 159 8.67 -4.66 14.17
C TYR A 159 9.91 -3.87 13.74
N LYS A 160 10.10 -2.69 14.29
CA LYS A 160 11.29 -1.86 14.03
C LYS A 160 12.57 -2.60 14.40
N ALA A 161 12.60 -3.25 15.58
CA ALA A 161 13.73 -4.03 16.03
C ALA A 161 14.07 -5.17 15.06
N LYS A 162 13.05 -5.85 14.55
CA LYS A 162 13.21 -6.90 13.55
C LYS A 162 13.80 -6.36 12.24
N LEU A 163 13.31 -5.23 11.76
CA LEU A 163 13.84 -4.58 10.58
C LEU A 163 15.30 -4.14 10.76
N HIS A 164 15.67 -3.66 11.95
CA HIS A 164 17.04 -3.24 12.24
C HIS A 164 18.07 -4.39 12.19
N GLU A 165 17.64 -5.65 12.18
CA GLU A 165 18.54 -6.77 11.94
C GLU A 165 19.17 -6.73 10.54
N GLU A 166 18.44 -6.16 9.56
CA GLU A 166 18.85 -6.09 8.16
C GLU A 166 19.01 -4.64 7.64
N TRP A 167 18.40 -3.67 8.30
CA TRP A 167 18.35 -2.28 7.87
C TRP A 167 19.03 -1.36 8.88
N GLU A 168 19.99 -0.57 8.42
CA GLU A 168 20.59 0.49 9.25
C GLU A 168 19.61 1.63 9.47
N GLU A 169 19.01 2.15 8.38
CA GLU A 169 17.97 3.16 8.44
C GLU A 169 16.63 2.56 8.04
N LEU A 170 15.59 2.87 8.82
CA LEU A 170 14.24 2.39 8.54
C LEU A 170 13.52 3.31 7.54
N PRO A 171 12.62 2.76 6.71
CA PRO A 171 11.74 3.58 5.88
C PRO A 171 10.79 4.39 6.78
N PRO A 172 10.13 5.41 6.22
CA PRO A 172 9.04 6.10 6.93
C PRO A 172 7.97 5.12 7.39
N ILE A 173 7.43 5.34 8.59
CA ILE A 173 6.44 4.47 9.21
C ILE A 173 5.23 5.30 9.61
N PHE A 174 4.03 4.83 9.22
CA PHE A 174 2.75 5.43 9.58
C PHE A 174 1.91 4.42 10.34
N VAL A 175 1.14 4.90 11.30
CA VAL A 175 0.20 4.08 12.07
C VAL A 175 -1.21 4.59 11.80
N THR A 176 -2.09 3.69 11.36
CA THR A 176 -3.43 4.07 10.91
C THR A 176 -4.55 3.23 11.51
N SER A 177 -5.71 3.84 11.60
CA SER A 177 -6.98 3.17 11.82
C SER A 177 -8.02 3.75 10.89
N SER A 178 -8.57 2.92 10.00
CA SER A 178 -9.63 3.37 9.10
C SER A 178 -10.92 3.68 9.86
N GLU A 179 -11.23 2.92 10.90
CA GLU A 179 -12.43 3.14 11.73
C GLU A 179 -12.38 4.46 12.50
N GLU A 180 -11.22 4.79 13.05
CA GLU A 180 -11.02 6.01 13.85
C GLU A 180 -10.46 7.17 13.04
N ARG A 181 -10.22 6.97 11.75
CA ARG A 181 -9.59 7.96 10.85
C ARG A 181 -8.22 8.44 11.34
N MET A 182 -7.51 7.57 12.06
CA MET A 182 -6.18 7.85 12.58
C MET A 182 -5.14 7.76 11.47
N GLY A 183 -4.18 8.68 11.47
CA GLY A 183 -3.04 8.68 10.54
C GLY A 183 -3.33 9.24 9.16
N ARG A 184 -4.57 9.67 8.90
CA ARG A 184 -4.97 10.21 7.60
C ARG A 184 -4.20 11.48 7.23
N ASP A 185 -4.18 12.45 8.13
CA ASP A 185 -3.54 13.74 7.89
C ASP A 185 -2.03 13.60 7.72
N GLU A 186 -1.40 12.76 8.51
CA GLU A 186 0.03 12.48 8.43
C GLU A 186 0.40 11.85 7.08
N LEU A 187 -0.37 10.86 6.62
CA LEU A 187 -0.10 10.15 5.38
C LEU A 187 -0.36 11.06 4.18
N LEU A 188 -1.49 11.76 4.13
CA LEU A 188 -1.79 12.72 3.07
C LEU A 188 -0.83 13.90 3.06
N GLY A 189 -0.41 14.39 4.23
CA GLY A 189 0.59 15.44 4.36
C GLY A 189 1.94 15.02 3.81
N TYR A 190 2.33 13.78 4.02
CA TYR A 190 3.56 13.23 3.47
C TYR A 190 3.53 13.17 1.94
N ILE A 191 2.43 12.72 1.35
CA ILE A 191 2.23 12.73 -0.11
C ILE A 191 2.29 14.17 -0.64
N GLU A 192 1.62 15.09 0.01
CA GLU A 192 1.62 16.50 -0.39
C GLU A 192 3.03 17.10 -0.38
N GLU A 193 3.79 16.84 0.67
CA GLU A 193 5.17 17.28 0.79
C GLU A 193 6.03 16.76 -0.36
N ILE A 194 5.93 15.47 -0.68
CA ILE A 194 6.67 14.88 -1.81
C ILE A 194 6.24 15.54 -3.12
N ASN A 195 4.94 15.73 -3.35
CA ASN A 195 4.42 16.35 -4.57
C ASN A 195 4.98 17.76 -4.81
N THR A 196 5.32 18.50 -3.75
CA THR A 196 5.93 19.83 -3.89
C THR A 196 7.37 19.77 -4.38
N THR A 197 8.02 18.60 -4.35
CA THR A 197 9.42 18.42 -4.77
C THR A 197 9.56 17.83 -6.18
N LEU A 198 8.47 17.45 -6.83
CA LEU A 198 8.48 16.78 -8.15
C LEU A 198 8.50 17.78 -9.35
#